data_7874d3e0cb993a65a1a5fd85a67da719
#
_entry.id   7874d3e0cb993a65a1a5fd85a67da719
#
_cell.length_a   1.000
_cell.length_b   1.000
_cell.length_c   1.000
_cell.angle_alpha   90.00
_cell.angle_beta   90.00
_cell.angle_gamma   90.00
#
_symmetry.space_group_name_H-M   'P 1'
#
loop_
_entity.id
_entity.type
_entity.pdbx_description
1 polymer ?
#
loop_
_entity_poly.entity_id
_entity_poly.type
_entity_poly.pdbx_seq_one_letter_code
_entity_poly.pdbx_strand_id
1 'polypeptide(L)'
;MGNKLIILRSLIFNILFFLLSLFIGILFSPFLISKKITVIVASYWAKITLYFLKIICKIEIKIDEKFLLNKKKLVLAIRHESILDTILFIAYFPNVKYIVKKELLYIPFYGLFVWRCGHIIIDRQGKSTTLNKMINLVRSNFNLGMNVIIFPHGTRVKSGLKVDVKSGIYAFYKYLNVPITPVHLSTGLVWDRKGFIKRPGIVEVKFNKNINLGINKEGFLRILNLKLN
;
A
#
# COMPACT_ATOMS: atom_id res chain seq x y z
N MET A 1 0.84 6.81 29.18
CA MET A 1 -0.46 7.31 28.66
C MET A 1 -1.50 6.22 28.88
N GLY A 2 -2.60 6.50 29.60
CA GLY A 2 -3.54 5.45 30.00
C GLY A 2 -4.27 4.84 28.81
N ASN A 3 -4.52 3.53 28.84
CA ASN A 3 -5.23 2.78 27.79
C ASN A 3 -6.57 3.44 27.40
N LYS A 4 -7.27 4.06 28.34
CA LYS A 4 -8.53 4.79 28.10
C LYS A 4 -8.38 5.92 27.07
N LEU A 5 -7.29 6.71 27.16
CA LEU A 5 -7.04 7.82 26.24
C LEU A 5 -6.71 7.32 24.81
N ILE A 6 -6.00 6.21 24.69
CA ILE A 6 -5.71 5.59 23.38
C ILE A 6 -7.01 5.09 22.73
N ILE A 7 -7.89 4.47 23.50
CA ILE A 7 -9.20 3.99 23.03
C ILE A 7 -10.06 5.18 22.57
N LEU A 8 -10.15 6.24 23.39
CA LEU A 8 -10.92 7.44 23.04
C LEU A 8 -10.42 8.10 21.74
N ARG A 9 -9.10 8.31 21.62
CA ARG A 9 -8.49 8.85 20.40
C ARG A 9 -8.75 7.96 19.17
N SER A 10 -8.64 6.64 19.35
CA SER A 10 -8.92 5.70 18.29
C SER A 10 -10.38 5.75 17.86
N LEU A 11 -11.31 5.89 18.79
CA LEU A 11 -12.75 6.01 18.51
C LEU A 11 -13.03 7.30 17.73
N ILE A 12 -12.55 8.44 18.19
CA ILE A 12 -12.71 9.74 17.52
C ILE A 12 -12.13 9.66 16.08
N PHE A 13 -10.92 9.13 15.96
CA PHE A 13 -10.32 8.95 14.64
C PHE A 13 -11.16 8.04 13.73
N ASN A 14 -11.65 6.90 14.22
CA ASN A 14 -12.45 5.99 13.42
C ASN A 14 -13.73 6.65 12.92
N ILE A 15 -14.44 7.39 13.79
CA ILE A 15 -15.65 8.12 13.41
C ILE A 15 -15.34 9.13 12.30
N LEU A 16 -14.31 9.95 12.49
CA LEU A 16 -13.92 10.97 11.50
C LEU A 16 -13.42 10.32 10.19
N PHE A 17 -12.69 9.21 10.26
CA PHE A 17 -12.24 8.46 9.08
C PHE A 17 -13.42 7.93 8.26
N PHE A 18 -14.44 7.37 8.92
CA PHE A 18 -15.64 6.88 8.23
C PHE A 18 -16.47 8.03 7.66
N LEU A 19 -16.67 9.11 8.43
CA LEU A 19 -17.42 10.29 7.96
C LEU A 19 -16.72 10.96 6.78
N LEU A 20 -15.40 11.13 6.83
CA LEU A 20 -14.59 11.64 5.71
C LEU A 20 -14.71 10.76 4.48
N SER A 21 -14.61 9.43 4.66
CA SER A 21 -14.69 8.48 3.56
C SER A 21 -16.07 8.47 2.92
N LEU A 22 -17.13 8.52 3.73
CA LEU A 22 -18.51 8.60 3.26
C LEU A 22 -18.78 9.92 2.53
N PHE A 23 -18.39 11.04 3.12
CA PHE A 23 -18.55 12.38 2.54
C PHE A 23 -17.84 12.47 1.17
N ILE A 24 -16.58 12.07 1.11
CA ILE A 24 -15.82 12.06 -0.16
C ILE A 24 -16.45 11.07 -1.15
N GLY A 25 -16.87 9.90 -0.68
CA GLY A 25 -17.52 8.89 -1.50
C GLY A 25 -18.78 9.41 -2.17
N ILE A 26 -19.66 10.10 -1.43
CA ILE A 26 -20.91 10.66 -1.96
C ILE A 26 -20.61 11.88 -2.85
N LEU A 27 -19.84 12.85 -2.35
CA LEU A 27 -19.61 14.13 -3.02
C LEU A 27 -18.90 13.95 -4.37
N PHE A 28 -17.92 13.05 -4.44
CA PHE A 28 -17.11 12.88 -5.64
C PHE A 28 -17.52 11.69 -6.52
N SER A 29 -18.53 10.91 -6.14
CA SER A 29 -19.03 9.82 -6.98
C SER A 29 -19.45 10.28 -8.39
N PRO A 30 -20.10 11.45 -8.60
CA PRO A 30 -20.42 11.93 -9.95
C PRO A 30 -19.19 12.28 -10.80
N PHE A 31 -18.07 12.65 -10.16
CA PHE A 31 -16.84 13.07 -10.83
C PHE A 31 -15.88 11.91 -11.15
N LEU A 32 -16.26 10.68 -10.82
CA LEU A 32 -15.48 9.48 -11.13
C LEU A 32 -15.37 9.19 -12.64
N ILE A 33 -16.03 9.96 -13.49
CA ILE A 33 -15.86 9.93 -14.96
C ILE A 33 -14.40 10.18 -15.33
N SER A 34 -13.69 11.08 -14.62
CA SER A 34 -12.28 11.39 -14.85
C SER A 34 -11.35 10.60 -13.91
N LYS A 35 -10.52 9.70 -14.50
CA LYS A 35 -9.48 8.98 -13.77
C LYS A 35 -8.50 9.92 -13.05
N LYS A 36 -8.14 11.05 -13.68
CA LYS A 36 -7.22 12.05 -13.12
C LYS A 36 -7.82 12.67 -11.86
N ILE A 37 -9.07 13.09 -11.90
CA ILE A 37 -9.77 13.66 -10.73
C ILE A 37 -9.88 12.62 -9.63
N THR A 38 -10.24 11.37 -9.95
CA THR A 38 -10.33 10.29 -8.95
C THR A 38 -9.02 10.09 -8.20
N VAL A 39 -7.89 10.05 -8.91
CA VAL A 39 -6.56 9.90 -8.29
C VAL A 39 -6.22 11.09 -7.38
N ILE A 40 -6.54 12.31 -7.81
CA ILE A 40 -6.33 13.53 -7.00
C ILE A 40 -7.16 13.46 -5.73
N VAL A 41 -8.46 13.16 -5.84
CA VAL A 41 -9.38 13.04 -4.69
C VAL A 41 -8.90 11.97 -3.72
N ALA A 42 -8.51 10.79 -4.22
CA ALA A 42 -7.96 9.72 -3.38
C ALA A 42 -6.69 10.16 -2.65
N SER A 43 -5.80 10.93 -3.30
CA SER A 43 -4.59 11.45 -2.68
C SER A 43 -4.91 12.47 -1.58
N TYR A 44 -5.86 13.38 -1.79
CA TYR A 44 -6.30 14.33 -0.75
C TYR A 44 -6.97 13.62 0.42
N TRP A 45 -7.86 12.65 0.16
CA TRP A 45 -8.45 11.81 1.20
C TRP A 45 -7.38 11.14 2.06
N ALA A 46 -6.36 10.58 1.44
CA ALA A 46 -5.26 9.92 2.13
C ALA A 46 -4.44 10.93 2.97
N LYS A 47 -4.13 12.12 2.44
CA LYS A 47 -3.41 13.19 3.16
C LYS A 47 -4.19 13.68 4.38
N ILE A 48 -5.50 13.91 4.24
CA ILE A 48 -6.37 14.31 5.36
C ILE A 48 -6.41 13.21 6.41
N THR A 49 -6.48 11.94 5.99
CA THR A 49 -6.43 10.79 6.91
C THR A 49 -5.12 10.75 7.69
N LEU A 50 -3.97 10.96 7.05
CA LEU A 50 -2.67 11.03 7.72
C LEU A 50 -2.59 12.22 8.68
N TYR A 51 -3.16 13.36 8.32
CA TYR A 51 -3.26 14.52 9.19
C TYR A 51 -4.08 14.22 10.45
N PHE A 52 -5.24 13.57 10.33
CA PHE A 52 -6.04 13.15 11.48
C PHE A 52 -5.30 12.14 12.37
N LEU A 53 -4.55 11.20 11.78
CA LEU A 53 -3.69 10.28 12.55
C LEU A 53 -2.67 11.05 13.38
N LYS A 54 -2.04 12.08 12.79
CA LYS A 54 -1.05 12.90 13.47
C LYS A 54 -1.66 13.69 14.65
N ILE A 55 -2.75 14.41 14.41
CA ILE A 55 -3.31 15.32 15.45
C ILE A 55 -4.07 14.58 16.54
N ILE A 56 -4.85 13.53 16.17
CA ILE A 56 -5.72 12.81 17.12
C ILE A 56 -4.96 11.68 17.78
N CYS A 57 -4.34 10.79 16.99
CA CYS A 57 -3.71 9.57 17.48
C CYS A 57 -2.23 9.75 17.83
N LYS A 58 -1.64 10.92 17.51
CA LYS A 58 -0.20 11.19 17.71
C LYS A 58 0.68 10.18 16.97
N ILE A 59 0.29 9.84 15.74
CA ILE A 59 1.06 9.00 14.84
C ILE A 59 1.74 9.90 13.81
N GLU A 60 3.06 9.86 13.78
CA GLU A 60 3.87 10.62 12.86
C GLU A 60 4.46 9.70 11.78
N ILE A 61 4.47 10.17 10.53
CA ILE A 61 5.08 9.45 9.40
C ILE A 61 6.40 10.14 9.04
N LYS A 62 7.50 9.39 9.09
CA LYS A 62 8.82 9.83 8.62
C LYS A 62 9.16 9.07 7.34
N ILE A 63 9.26 9.78 6.25
CA ILE A 63 9.61 9.25 4.93
C ILE A 63 10.79 10.02 4.36
N ASP A 64 11.71 9.33 3.68
CA ASP A 64 12.83 9.98 3.02
C ASP A 64 12.34 10.83 1.82
N GLU A 65 12.38 12.16 1.99
CA GLU A 65 11.94 13.11 0.98
C GLU A 65 12.75 13.01 -0.32
N LYS A 66 14.03 12.66 -0.26
CA LYS A 66 14.87 12.43 -1.46
C LYS A 66 14.29 11.33 -2.34
N PHE A 67 13.67 10.33 -1.72
CA PHE A 67 13.04 9.25 -2.44
C PHE A 67 11.71 9.69 -3.08
N LEU A 68 10.97 10.58 -2.42
CA LEU A 68 9.73 11.16 -2.96
C LEU A 68 9.98 12.04 -4.18
N LEU A 69 11.11 12.73 -4.21
CA LEU A 69 11.51 13.60 -5.32
C LEU A 69 12.05 12.81 -6.54
N ASN A 70 12.36 11.54 -6.35
CA ASN A 70 12.84 10.68 -7.43
C ASN A 70 11.69 10.34 -8.39
N LYS A 71 11.68 10.96 -9.57
CA LYS A 71 10.67 10.75 -10.62
C LYS A 71 10.80 9.40 -11.35
N LYS A 72 11.75 8.55 -10.99
CA LYS A 72 11.91 7.23 -11.63
C LYS A 72 10.75 6.32 -11.28
N LYS A 73 10.33 5.54 -12.26
CA LYS A 73 9.35 4.45 -12.06
C LYS A 73 9.96 3.38 -11.15
N LEU A 74 9.17 2.89 -10.21
CA LEU A 74 9.61 1.93 -9.22
C LEU A 74 8.64 0.75 -9.11
N VAL A 75 9.20 -0.43 -8.95
CA VAL A 75 8.47 -1.60 -8.44
C VAL A 75 8.88 -1.78 -6.99
N LEU A 76 7.94 -1.48 -6.10
CA LEU A 76 8.15 -1.50 -4.65
C LEU A 76 7.65 -2.83 -4.08
N ALA A 77 8.53 -3.55 -3.39
CA ALA A 77 8.15 -4.72 -2.60
C ALA A 77 8.02 -4.29 -1.13
N ILE A 78 6.80 -4.33 -0.60
CA ILE A 78 6.48 -3.76 0.70
C ILE A 78 5.95 -4.84 1.64
N ARG A 79 6.48 -4.89 2.86
CA ARG A 79 5.88 -5.69 3.93
C ARG A 79 4.53 -5.11 4.29
N HIS A 80 3.47 -5.89 4.13
CA HIS A 80 2.11 -5.44 4.43
C HIS A 80 1.74 -5.76 5.87
N GLU A 81 1.57 -4.75 6.71
CA GLU A 81 1.21 -4.91 8.13
C GLU A 81 -0.15 -4.29 8.47
N SER A 82 -0.52 -3.21 7.79
CA SER A 82 -1.66 -2.38 8.13
C SER A 82 -2.39 -1.86 6.88
N ILE A 83 -3.63 -1.39 7.06
CA ILE A 83 -4.30 -0.57 6.04
C ILE A 83 -3.56 0.76 5.81
N LEU A 84 -2.83 1.23 6.82
CA LEU A 84 -2.03 2.45 6.73
C LEU A 84 -0.98 2.37 5.62
N ASP A 85 -0.47 1.17 5.28
CA ASP A 85 0.48 0.98 4.18
C ASP A 85 -0.10 1.46 2.85
N THR A 86 -1.38 1.19 2.59
CA THR A 86 -2.03 1.62 1.36
C THR A 86 -2.34 3.12 1.37
N ILE A 87 -2.84 3.63 2.49
CA ILE A 87 -3.17 5.05 2.67
C ILE A 87 -1.93 5.92 2.47
N LEU A 88 -0.81 5.51 3.08
CA LEU A 88 0.46 6.23 3.02
C LEU A 88 0.95 6.42 1.58
N PHE A 89 1.00 5.34 0.81
CA PHE A 89 1.49 5.43 -0.57
C PHE A 89 0.52 6.12 -1.52
N ILE A 90 -0.80 6.10 -1.27
CA ILE A 90 -1.77 6.92 -2.01
C ILE A 90 -1.52 8.41 -1.74
N ALA A 91 -1.17 8.77 -0.50
CA ALA A 91 -0.91 10.17 -0.12
C ALA A 91 0.35 10.72 -0.80
N TYR A 92 1.43 9.95 -0.82
CA TYR A 92 2.74 10.41 -1.29
C TYR A 92 3.03 10.07 -2.76
N PHE A 93 2.40 9.04 -3.32
CA PHE A 93 2.61 8.59 -4.70
C PHE A 93 1.26 8.47 -5.43
N PRO A 94 0.66 9.58 -5.89
CA PRO A 94 -0.68 9.54 -6.51
C PRO A 94 -0.77 8.62 -7.74
N ASN A 95 0.36 8.39 -8.43
CA ASN A 95 0.42 7.47 -9.58
C ASN A 95 0.75 6.02 -9.21
N VAL A 96 0.56 5.64 -7.94
CA VAL A 96 0.81 4.27 -7.50
C VAL A 96 -0.30 3.32 -7.93
N LYS A 97 0.07 2.09 -8.28
CA LYS A 97 -0.84 0.98 -8.56
C LYS A 97 -0.59 -0.15 -7.58
N TYR A 98 -1.66 -0.64 -7.00
CA TYR A 98 -1.67 -1.80 -6.12
C TYR A 98 -2.24 -3.02 -6.83
N ILE A 99 -1.79 -4.19 -6.41
CA ILE A 99 -2.45 -5.45 -6.72
C ILE A 99 -3.52 -5.68 -5.66
N VAL A 100 -4.78 -5.61 -6.07
CA VAL A 100 -5.96 -5.59 -5.19
C VAL A 100 -6.81 -6.83 -5.41
N LYS A 101 -7.37 -7.38 -4.34
CA LYS A 101 -8.34 -8.48 -4.42
C LYS A 101 -9.65 -8.01 -5.03
N LYS A 102 -10.25 -8.84 -5.90
CA LYS A 102 -11.54 -8.58 -6.55
C LYS A 102 -12.67 -8.29 -5.55
N GLU A 103 -12.65 -8.98 -4.42
CA GLU A 103 -13.68 -8.84 -3.37
C GLU A 103 -13.76 -7.43 -2.79
N LEU A 104 -12.66 -6.67 -2.85
CA LEU A 104 -12.64 -5.28 -2.37
C LEU A 104 -13.45 -4.33 -3.26
N LEU A 105 -13.80 -4.74 -4.48
CA LEU A 105 -14.68 -3.95 -5.37
C LEU A 105 -16.12 -3.90 -4.86
N TYR A 106 -16.54 -4.85 -4.05
CA TYR A 106 -17.91 -4.91 -3.51
C TYR A 106 -18.12 -3.98 -2.30
N ILE A 107 -17.04 -3.36 -1.78
CA ILE A 107 -17.17 -2.36 -0.71
C ILE A 107 -17.72 -1.06 -1.32
N PRO A 108 -18.89 -0.58 -0.86
CA PRO A 108 -19.52 0.64 -1.39
C PRO A 108 -18.55 1.83 -1.41
N PHE A 109 -18.62 2.65 -2.43
CA PHE A 109 -17.72 3.78 -2.71
C PHE A 109 -16.25 3.38 -2.86
N TYR A 110 -15.66 2.67 -1.88
CA TYR A 110 -14.26 2.24 -1.91
C TYR A 110 -13.93 1.43 -3.17
N GLY A 111 -14.75 0.43 -3.49
CA GLY A 111 -14.55 -0.41 -4.67
C GLY A 111 -14.57 0.38 -5.97
N LEU A 112 -15.48 1.36 -6.05
CA LEU A 112 -15.60 2.24 -7.21
C LEU A 112 -14.34 3.11 -7.38
N PHE A 113 -13.81 3.68 -6.30
CA PHE A 113 -12.54 4.42 -6.33
C PHE A 113 -11.37 3.52 -6.70
N VAL A 114 -11.27 2.31 -6.13
CA VAL A 114 -10.23 1.32 -6.45
C VAL A 114 -10.23 0.99 -7.94
N TRP A 115 -11.41 0.72 -8.50
CA TRP A 115 -11.57 0.44 -9.92
C TRP A 115 -11.18 1.65 -10.77
N ARG A 116 -11.66 2.84 -10.42
CA ARG A 116 -11.46 4.05 -11.23
C ARG A 116 -10.04 4.58 -11.13
N CYS A 117 -9.35 4.44 -10.01
CA CYS A 117 -7.91 4.71 -9.89
C CYS A 117 -7.07 3.77 -10.78
N GLY A 118 -7.67 2.71 -11.32
CA GLY A 118 -7.00 1.77 -12.21
C GLY A 118 -5.98 0.92 -11.49
N HIS A 119 -6.27 0.49 -10.26
CA HIS A 119 -5.49 -0.52 -9.56
C HIS A 119 -5.60 -1.87 -10.27
N ILE A 120 -4.63 -2.75 -10.05
CA ILE A 120 -4.54 -4.06 -10.68
C ILE A 120 -5.42 -5.03 -9.90
N ILE A 121 -6.60 -5.32 -10.44
CA ILE A 121 -7.59 -6.18 -9.78
C ILE A 121 -7.32 -7.63 -10.17
N ILE A 122 -7.26 -8.51 -9.15
CA ILE A 122 -7.03 -9.93 -9.33
C ILE A 122 -8.05 -10.79 -8.61
N ASP A 123 -8.43 -11.86 -9.25
CA ASP A 123 -9.12 -12.98 -8.65
C ASP A 123 -8.05 -14.01 -8.19
N ARG A 124 -7.95 -14.25 -6.88
CA ARG A 124 -6.92 -15.16 -6.33
C ARG A 124 -7.32 -16.63 -6.34
N GLN A 125 -8.54 -16.93 -6.75
CA GLN A 125 -9.02 -18.33 -6.84
C GLN A 125 -8.51 -19.00 -8.13
N GLY A 126 -7.98 -18.25 -9.10
CA GLY A 126 -7.37 -18.76 -10.33
C GLY A 126 -5.95 -19.31 -10.10
N LYS A 127 -5.60 -20.38 -10.84
CA LYS A 127 -4.29 -21.07 -10.82
C LYS A 127 -3.21 -20.26 -11.59
N SER A 128 -2.24 -20.90 -12.21
CA SER A 128 -1.07 -20.29 -12.90
C SER A 128 -1.42 -19.20 -13.92
N THR A 129 -2.57 -19.28 -14.58
CA THR A 129 -3.08 -18.26 -15.51
C THR A 129 -3.24 -16.88 -14.87
N THR A 130 -3.55 -16.85 -13.55
CA THR A 130 -3.68 -15.61 -12.79
C THR A 130 -2.34 -14.89 -12.62
N LEU A 131 -1.24 -15.64 -12.39
CA LEU A 131 0.09 -15.04 -12.20
C LEU A 131 0.57 -14.37 -13.50
N ASN A 132 0.45 -15.04 -14.66
CA ASN A 132 0.83 -14.46 -15.95
C ASN A 132 0.00 -13.22 -16.29
N LYS A 133 -1.31 -13.26 -16.04
CA LYS A 133 -2.19 -12.11 -16.21
C LYS A 133 -1.77 -10.94 -15.31
N MET A 134 -1.42 -11.21 -14.04
CA MET A 134 -0.92 -10.20 -13.12
C MET A 134 0.39 -9.57 -13.62
N ILE A 135 1.35 -10.38 -14.06
CA ILE A 135 2.64 -9.91 -14.58
C ILE A 135 2.42 -8.98 -15.77
N ASN A 136 1.54 -9.35 -16.70
CA ASN A 136 1.24 -8.53 -17.86
C ASN A 136 0.55 -7.19 -17.48
N LEU A 137 -0.37 -7.20 -16.53
CA LEU A 137 -1.02 -5.99 -16.03
C LEU A 137 -0.02 -5.08 -15.29
N VAL A 138 0.88 -5.65 -14.49
CA VAL A 138 1.94 -4.90 -13.81
C VAL A 138 2.89 -4.28 -14.84
N ARG A 139 3.32 -5.05 -15.85
CA ARG A 139 4.17 -4.57 -16.95
C ARG A 139 3.52 -3.42 -17.70
N SER A 140 2.25 -3.55 -18.07
CA SER A 140 1.51 -2.50 -18.76
C SER A 140 1.47 -1.20 -17.93
N ASN A 141 1.09 -1.29 -16.65
CA ASN A 141 1.05 -0.11 -15.78
C ASN A 141 2.45 0.50 -15.58
N PHE A 142 3.47 -0.33 -15.40
CA PHE A 142 4.85 0.14 -15.26
C PHE A 142 5.32 0.86 -16.53
N ASN A 143 5.02 0.33 -17.72
CA ASN A 143 5.37 0.97 -18.99
C ASN A 143 4.65 2.31 -19.18
N LEU A 144 3.44 2.47 -18.64
CA LEU A 144 2.70 3.74 -18.60
C LEU A 144 3.25 4.75 -17.58
N GLY A 145 4.38 4.49 -16.94
CA GLY A 145 5.01 5.42 -16.00
C GLY A 145 4.49 5.34 -14.57
N MET A 146 3.69 4.33 -14.23
CA MET A 146 3.13 4.15 -12.91
C MET A 146 4.12 3.46 -11.96
N ASN A 147 4.13 3.86 -10.69
CA ASN A 147 4.77 3.08 -9.64
C ASN A 147 3.88 1.89 -9.30
N VAL A 148 4.47 0.71 -9.09
CA VAL A 148 3.71 -0.50 -8.74
C VAL A 148 4.14 -1.02 -7.39
N ILE A 149 3.17 -1.25 -6.50
CA ILE A 149 3.39 -1.85 -5.19
C ILE A 149 2.95 -3.31 -5.22
N ILE A 150 3.85 -4.16 -4.77
CA ILE A 150 3.63 -5.58 -4.57
C ILE A 150 3.81 -5.89 -3.08
N PHE A 151 2.85 -6.60 -2.50
CA PHE A 151 2.93 -7.13 -1.15
C PHE A 151 3.37 -8.60 -1.19
N PRO A 152 4.68 -8.91 -1.00
CA PRO A 152 5.22 -10.23 -1.31
C PRO A 152 4.66 -11.35 -0.41
N HIS A 153 4.19 -11.03 0.78
CA HIS A 153 3.56 -12.00 1.68
C HIS A 153 2.13 -12.38 1.24
N GLY A 154 1.50 -11.56 0.38
CA GLY A 154 0.14 -11.78 -0.13
C GLY A 154 -0.97 -11.54 0.89
N THR A 155 -0.65 -11.22 2.13
CA THR A 155 -1.58 -10.87 3.21
C THR A 155 -0.90 -9.94 4.20
N ARG A 156 -1.66 -9.33 5.11
CA ARG A 156 -1.10 -8.55 6.22
C ARG A 156 -0.41 -9.46 7.23
N VAL A 157 0.84 -9.15 7.55
CA VAL A 157 1.69 -9.84 8.51
C VAL A 157 1.69 -9.07 9.83
N LYS A 158 1.62 -9.77 10.96
CA LYS A 158 1.74 -9.12 12.27
C LYS A 158 3.14 -8.53 12.42
N SER A 159 3.21 -7.31 12.94
CA SER A 159 4.48 -6.64 13.21
C SER A 159 5.35 -7.47 14.18
N GLY A 160 6.66 -7.51 13.92
CA GLY A 160 7.62 -8.28 14.71
C GLY A 160 7.70 -9.79 14.40
N LEU A 161 6.78 -10.36 13.60
CA LEU A 161 6.89 -11.76 13.18
C LEU A 161 7.74 -11.87 11.91
N LYS A 162 8.74 -12.75 11.92
CA LYS A 162 9.47 -13.13 10.70
C LYS A 162 8.59 -14.06 9.88
N VAL A 163 8.27 -13.66 8.66
CA VAL A 163 7.46 -14.45 7.73
C VAL A 163 8.10 -14.39 6.35
N ASP A 164 8.28 -15.53 5.73
CA ASP A 164 8.88 -15.61 4.42
C ASP A 164 7.98 -15.04 3.33
N VAL A 165 8.59 -14.35 2.38
CA VAL A 165 7.92 -13.87 1.18
C VAL A 165 7.52 -15.04 0.29
N LYS A 166 6.39 -14.93 -0.39
CA LYS A 166 5.94 -15.94 -1.35
C LYS A 166 6.81 -15.92 -2.59
N SER A 167 7.15 -17.10 -3.10
CA SER A 167 8.01 -17.25 -4.27
C SER A 167 7.47 -16.59 -5.55
N GLY A 168 6.17 -16.32 -5.62
CA GLY A 168 5.54 -15.62 -6.74
C GLY A 168 6.12 -14.23 -7.03
N ILE A 169 6.71 -13.55 -6.03
CA ILE A 169 7.38 -12.25 -6.26
C ILE A 169 8.58 -12.39 -7.20
N TYR A 170 9.27 -13.54 -7.23
CA TYR A 170 10.36 -13.78 -8.13
C TYR A 170 9.91 -13.81 -9.60
N ALA A 171 8.69 -14.24 -9.88
CA ALA A 171 8.15 -14.18 -11.22
C ALA A 171 8.02 -12.72 -11.72
N PHE A 172 7.57 -11.81 -10.87
CA PHE A 172 7.57 -10.38 -11.24
C PHE A 172 8.98 -9.87 -11.50
N TYR A 173 9.94 -10.17 -10.63
CA TYR A 173 11.34 -9.77 -10.80
C TYR A 173 11.91 -10.30 -12.13
N LYS A 174 11.74 -11.58 -12.43
CA LYS A 174 12.25 -12.23 -13.63
C LYS A 174 11.56 -11.73 -14.91
N TYR A 175 10.22 -11.68 -14.92
CA TYR A 175 9.47 -11.41 -16.15
C TYR A 175 9.26 -9.91 -16.42
N LEU A 176 9.27 -9.05 -15.41
CA LEU A 176 9.26 -7.60 -15.63
C LEU A 176 10.62 -7.11 -16.10
N ASN A 177 11.69 -7.80 -15.75
CA ASN A 177 13.07 -7.41 -16.02
C ASN A 177 13.40 -5.99 -15.53
N VAL A 178 12.99 -5.68 -14.29
CA VAL A 178 13.25 -4.40 -13.63
C VAL A 178 13.72 -4.63 -12.20
N PRO A 179 14.60 -3.75 -11.66
CA PRO A 179 15.00 -3.83 -10.26
C PRO A 179 13.81 -3.68 -9.33
N ILE A 180 13.82 -4.40 -8.22
CA ILE A 180 12.80 -4.29 -7.17
C ILE A 180 13.39 -3.53 -5.98
N THR A 181 12.65 -2.53 -5.49
CA THR A 181 12.99 -1.75 -4.32
C THR A 181 12.25 -2.31 -3.10
N PRO A 182 12.92 -2.96 -2.16
CA PRO A 182 12.31 -3.37 -0.90
C PRO A 182 12.04 -2.14 -0.01
N VAL A 183 10.85 -2.09 0.58
CA VAL A 183 10.48 -1.03 1.52
C VAL A 183 10.02 -1.64 2.83
N HIS A 184 10.69 -1.23 3.90
CA HIS A 184 10.33 -1.61 5.25
C HIS A 184 9.48 -0.55 5.90
N LEU A 185 8.42 -0.97 6.59
CA LEU A 185 7.48 -0.13 7.32
C LEU A 185 7.21 -0.75 8.69
N SER A 186 6.92 0.09 9.68
CA SER A 186 6.51 -0.35 11.02
C SER A 186 5.05 0.06 11.34
N THR A 187 4.19 0.06 10.33
CA THR A 187 2.81 0.55 10.44
C THR A 187 1.95 -0.29 11.37
N GLY A 188 2.20 -1.59 11.46
CA GLY A 188 1.47 -2.51 12.33
C GLY A 188 1.64 -2.26 13.82
N LEU A 189 2.71 -1.53 14.22
CA LEU A 189 2.93 -1.12 15.62
C LEU A 189 1.94 -0.04 16.06
N VAL A 190 1.59 0.86 15.15
CA VAL A 190 0.70 2.00 15.43
C VAL A 190 -0.76 1.74 15.04
N TRP A 191 -0.98 0.99 13.98
CA TRP A 191 -2.31 0.61 13.48
C TRP A 191 -2.31 -0.85 13.07
N ASP A 192 -2.66 -1.71 14.01
CA ASP A 192 -2.57 -3.15 13.84
C ASP A 192 -3.53 -3.72 12.78
N ARG A 193 -3.38 -5.02 12.52
CA ARG A 193 -4.18 -5.75 11.53
C ARG A 193 -5.68 -5.74 11.83
N LYS A 194 -6.10 -5.70 13.12
CA LYS A 194 -7.51 -5.67 13.55
C LYS A 194 -8.14 -4.30 13.29
N GLY A 195 -7.32 -3.25 13.21
CA GLY A 195 -7.71 -1.95 12.68
C GLY A 195 -8.40 -1.00 13.64
N PHE A 196 -8.86 -1.41 14.82
CA PHE A 196 -9.60 -0.52 15.71
C PHE A 196 -8.69 0.43 16.48
N ILE A 197 -7.65 -0.08 17.12
CA ILE A 197 -6.75 0.72 17.99
C ILE A 197 -5.65 1.37 17.17
N LYS A 198 -5.43 2.68 17.43
CA LYS A 198 -4.31 3.47 16.92
C LYS A 198 -3.43 3.88 18.08
N ARG A 199 -2.20 3.36 18.12
CA ARG A 199 -1.23 3.66 19.18
C ARG A 199 -0.33 4.82 18.76
N PRO A 200 -0.07 5.79 19.62
CA PRO A 200 0.89 6.86 19.33
C PRO A 200 2.25 6.28 18.96
N GLY A 201 2.93 6.92 18.04
CA GLY A 201 4.27 6.47 17.65
C GLY A 201 4.71 7.06 16.32
N ILE A 202 5.92 6.70 15.92
CA ILE A 202 6.54 7.12 14.67
C ILE A 202 6.58 5.93 13.73
N VAL A 203 6.10 6.11 12.50
CA VAL A 203 6.24 5.17 11.40
C VAL A 203 7.38 5.64 10.52
N GLU A 204 8.44 4.87 10.46
CA GLU A 204 9.55 5.12 9.55
C GLU A 204 9.34 4.34 8.25
N VAL A 205 9.45 5.05 7.13
CA VAL A 205 9.40 4.45 5.78
C VAL A 205 10.81 4.38 5.24
N LYS A 206 11.39 3.18 5.24
CA LYS A 206 12.77 2.94 4.80
C LYS A 206 12.79 2.29 3.43
N PHE A 207 13.30 3.02 2.44
CA PHE A 207 13.57 2.49 1.10
C PHE A 207 14.97 1.87 1.09
N ASN A 208 15.03 0.56 0.86
CA ASN A 208 16.30 -0.15 0.76
C ASN A 208 16.91 -0.03 -0.65
N LYS A 209 18.20 -0.33 -0.76
CA LYS A 209 18.88 -0.42 -2.08
C LYS A 209 18.16 -1.44 -2.97
N ASN A 210 18.00 -1.12 -4.23
CA ASN A 210 17.38 -1.98 -5.23
C ASN A 210 18.05 -3.36 -5.25
N ILE A 211 17.23 -4.38 -5.46
CA ILE A 211 17.71 -5.70 -5.85
C ILE A 211 17.86 -5.67 -7.37
N ASN A 212 19.12 -5.61 -7.83
CA ASN A 212 19.45 -5.53 -9.24
C ASN A 212 19.16 -6.86 -9.96
N LEU A 213 19.08 -6.81 -11.29
CA LEU A 213 18.80 -7.98 -12.13
C LEU A 213 19.94 -9.01 -12.09
N GLY A 214 19.63 -10.23 -12.55
CA GLY A 214 20.62 -11.31 -12.71
C GLY A 214 20.76 -12.24 -11.49
N ILE A 215 20.02 -12.03 -10.42
CA ILE A 215 20.08 -12.87 -9.21
C ILE A 215 19.13 -14.07 -9.40
N ASN A 216 19.60 -15.28 -9.03
CA ASN A 216 18.78 -16.49 -9.06
C ASN A 216 17.66 -16.43 -8.01
N LYS A 217 16.71 -17.37 -8.09
CA LYS A 217 15.50 -17.37 -7.26
C LYS A 217 15.83 -17.40 -5.76
N GLU A 218 16.75 -18.26 -5.34
CA GLU A 218 17.09 -18.44 -3.92
C GLU A 218 17.78 -17.19 -3.37
N GLY A 219 18.76 -16.65 -4.08
CA GLY A 219 19.47 -15.42 -3.72
C GLY A 219 18.54 -14.23 -3.64
N PHE A 220 17.63 -14.07 -4.63
CA PHE A 220 16.63 -13.01 -4.63
C PHE A 220 15.70 -13.09 -3.41
N LEU A 221 15.11 -14.26 -3.14
CA LEU A 221 14.21 -14.44 -1.99
C LEU A 221 14.91 -14.22 -0.66
N ARG A 222 16.15 -14.71 -0.52
CA ARG A 222 16.97 -14.49 0.68
C ARG A 222 17.22 -13.00 0.92
N ILE A 223 17.65 -12.26 -0.11
CA ILE A 223 17.91 -10.82 -0.01
C ILE A 223 16.63 -10.07 0.33
N LEU A 224 15.52 -10.41 -0.33
CA LEU A 224 14.23 -9.75 -0.09
C LEU A 224 13.72 -10.00 1.34
N ASN A 225 13.81 -11.23 1.83
CA ASN A 225 13.45 -11.57 3.21
C ASN A 225 14.28 -10.78 4.24
N LEU A 226 15.60 -10.68 4.04
CA LEU A 226 16.49 -9.92 4.93
C LEU A 226 16.16 -8.42 4.95
N LYS A 227 15.66 -7.86 3.83
CA LYS A 227 15.34 -6.44 3.73
C LYS A 227 13.92 -6.09 4.20
N LEU A 228 13.03 -7.07 4.30
CA LEU A 228 11.64 -6.85 4.71
C LEU A 228 11.34 -7.32 6.14
N ASN A 229 12.11 -8.23 6.71
CA ASN A 229 11.99 -8.72 8.09
C ASN A 229 12.99 -8.05 9.03
#